data_968f27f2b242345531a6b5afa191ec56
#
_entry.id   968f27f2b242345531a6b5afa191ec56
#
_cell.length_a   1.000
_cell.length_b   1.000
_cell.length_c   1.000
_cell.angle_alpha   90.00
_cell.angle_beta   90.00
_cell.angle_gamma   90.00
#
_symmetry.space_group_name_H-M   'P 1'
#
loop_
_entity.id
_entity.type
_entity.pdbx_description
1 polymer ?
#
loop_
_entity_poly.entity_id
_entity_poly.type
_entity_poly.pdbx_seq_one_letter_code
_entity_poly.pdbx_strand_id
1 'polypeptide(L)'
;MQVQLDFGISALGGRFHQAWRYEGPAPRDLVRRWAELVSGDQAGRDQIRLLSEDAHLLLVSPLGDDEIHALWRACADFYPILPVDGEKPARGRAWLTEILEEIRPWVTETVTQHTGGVTSAEPTASTIASLAAGLAPRAEMPLEPLPVQAVAAAVQHCAAAASAPLAFRCLLHAYSAYYSPVRSSAWRSFEELNHSFGYGEFMLSTIEYLREE
;
A
#
# COMPACT_ATOMS: atom_id res chain seq x y z
N MET A 1 11.23 10.36 -13.37
CA MET A 1 10.61 11.29 -12.39
C MET A 1 10.86 10.71 -11.01
N GLN A 2 11.48 11.44 -10.11
CA GLN A 2 11.69 10.96 -8.74
C GLN A 2 10.38 11.15 -7.97
N VAL A 3 9.79 10.07 -7.48
CA VAL A 3 8.57 10.13 -6.68
C VAL A 3 8.94 10.55 -5.27
N GLN A 4 8.50 11.73 -4.85
CA GLN A 4 8.86 12.33 -3.56
C GLN A 4 7.99 11.82 -2.40
N LEU A 5 6.73 11.51 -2.67
CA LEU A 5 5.73 11.09 -1.68
C LEU A 5 5.23 9.70 -2.02
N ASP A 6 4.51 9.09 -1.07
CA ASP A 6 3.82 7.82 -1.30
C ASP A 6 2.79 7.92 -2.44
N PHE A 7 2.53 6.81 -3.10
CA PHE A 7 1.69 6.75 -4.30
C PHE A 7 1.00 5.39 -4.45
N GLY A 8 0.10 5.28 -5.42
CA GLY A 8 -0.56 4.03 -5.75
C GLY A 8 -1.49 3.54 -4.64
N ILE A 9 -1.52 2.22 -4.44
CA ILE A 9 -2.46 1.60 -3.51
C ILE A 9 -2.14 1.92 -2.04
N SER A 10 -0.87 2.13 -1.70
CA SER A 10 -0.45 2.50 -0.35
C SER A 10 -0.91 3.91 0.00
N ALA A 11 -0.73 4.87 -0.88
CA ALA A 11 -1.21 6.24 -0.69
C ALA A 11 -2.74 6.32 -0.62
N LEU A 12 -3.45 5.53 -1.44
CA LEU A 12 -4.91 5.44 -1.36
C LEU A 12 -5.32 4.89 0.00
N GLY A 13 -4.64 3.84 0.50
CA GLY A 13 -4.90 3.26 1.82
C GLY A 13 -4.86 4.29 2.93
N GLY A 14 -3.85 5.16 2.94
CA GLY A 14 -3.71 6.24 3.92
C GLY A 14 -4.85 7.27 3.93
N ARG A 15 -5.72 7.27 2.91
CA ARG A 15 -6.95 8.08 2.89
C ARG A 15 -8.07 7.49 3.73
N PHE A 16 -8.01 6.20 4.05
CA PHE A 16 -9.01 5.50 4.85
C PHE A 16 -8.74 5.68 6.36
N HIS A 17 -8.58 6.93 6.80
CA HIS A 17 -8.46 7.29 8.20
C HIS A 17 -9.86 7.51 8.84
N GLN A 18 -9.91 7.83 10.13
CA GLN A 18 -11.16 7.97 10.90
C GLN A 18 -12.26 8.86 10.27
N ALA A 19 -11.87 9.82 9.44
CA ALA A 19 -12.77 10.78 8.81
C ALA A 19 -13.22 10.37 7.39
N TRP A 20 -12.79 9.22 6.85
CA TRP A 20 -13.05 8.85 5.46
C TRP A 20 -14.55 8.84 5.10
N ARG A 21 -15.44 8.58 6.07
CA ARG A 21 -16.90 8.57 5.86
C ARG A 21 -17.50 9.92 5.53
N TYR A 22 -16.79 11.01 5.77
CA TYR A 22 -17.22 12.34 5.32
C TYR A 22 -17.06 12.52 3.80
N GLU A 23 -16.28 11.66 3.17
CA GLU A 23 -16.08 11.65 1.73
C GLU A 23 -17.21 10.94 0.97
N GLY A 24 -17.97 10.06 1.64
CA GLY A 24 -19.11 9.37 1.06
C GLY A 24 -19.59 8.18 1.91
N PRO A 25 -20.79 7.64 1.62
CA PRO A 25 -21.36 6.54 2.37
C PRO A 25 -20.63 5.21 2.17
N ALA A 26 -19.97 4.98 1.03
CA ALA A 26 -19.30 3.75 0.70
C ALA A 26 -17.79 3.96 0.43
N PRO A 27 -16.94 2.94 0.64
CA PRO A 27 -15.50 3.03 0.36
C PRO A 27 -15.16 3.50 -1.06
N ARG A 28 -15.92 3.03 -2.05
CA ARG A 28 -15.78 3.43 -3.46
C ARG A 28 -16.02 4.92 -3.71
N ASP A 29 -16.85 5.57 -2.89
CA ASP A 29 -17.12 7.01 -3.03
C ASP A 29 -15.89 7.83 -2.68
N LEU A 30 -15.11 7.40 -1.67
CA LEU A 30 -13.82 8.02 -1.36
C LEU A 30 -12.86 7.89 -2.54
N VAL A 31 -12.76 6.71 -3.16
CA VAL A 31 -11.89 6.48 -4.32
C VAL A 31 -12.26 7.41 -5.47
N ARG A 32 -13.55 7.48 -5.81
CA ARG A 32 -14.07 8.36 -6.86
C ARG A 32 -13.76 9.83 -6.57
N ARG A 33 -14.08 10.28 -5.38
CA ARG A 33 -13.90 11.67 -4.98
C ARG A 33 -12.43 12.08 -4.94
N TRP A 34 -11.56 11.18 -4.48
CA TRP A 34 -10.12 11.39 -4.56
C TRP A 34 -9.66 11.54 -6.02
N ALA A 35 -10.09 10.65 -6.90
CA ALA A 35 -9.71 10.70 -8.31
C ALA A 35 -10.22 12.00 -8.99
N GLU A 36 -11.46 12.42 -8.71
CA GLU A 36 -12.00 13.71 -9.17
C GLU A 36 -11.11 14.87 -8.72
N LEU A 37 -10.74 14.88 -7.44
CA LEU A 37 -9.96 15.97 -6.86
C LEU A 37 -8.56 16.07 -7.47
N VAL A 38 -7.85 14.93 -7.65
CA VAL A 38 -6.46 14.94 -8.10
C VAL A 38 -6.31 15.00 -9.63
N SER A 39 -7.35 14.69 -10.40
CA SER A 39 -7.28 14.61 -11.87
C SER A 39 -7.04 15.95 -12.58
N GLY A 40 -7.14 17.07 -11.85
CA GLY A 40 -7.05 18.43 -12.41
C GLY A 40 -5.69 18.78 -13.02
N ASP A 41 -4.62 18.16 -12.58
CA ASP A 41 -3.27 18.41 -13.09
C ASP A 41 -2.52 17.11 -13.48
N GLN A 42 -1.32 17.27 -14.04
CA GLN A 42 -0.54 16.12 -14.52
C GLN A 42 -0.05 15.24 -13.36
N ALA A 43 0.34 15.83 -12.25
CA ALA A 43 0.83 15.08 -11.09
C ALA A 43 -0.26 14.18 -10.50
N GLY A 44 -1.48 14.67 -10.41
CA GLY A 44 -2.63 13.88 -9.97
C GLY A 44 -3.02 12.79 -10.96
N ARG A 45 -2.98 13.07 -12.27
CA ARG A 45 -3.18 12.01 -13.29
C ARG A 45 -2.12 10.91 -13.19
N ASP A 46 -0.87 11.26 -12.91
CA ASP A 46 0.20 10.29 -12.66
C ASP A 46 -0.08 9.44 -11.41
N GLN A 47 -0.65 10.04 -10.35
CA GLN A 47 -1.08 9.29 -9.15
C GLN A 47 -2.18 8.26 -9.48
N ILE A 48 -3.19 8.64 -10.29
CA ILE A 48 -4.25 7.73 -10.70
C ILE A 48 -3.69 6.60 -11.56
N ARG A 49 -2.77 6.90 -12.49
CA ARG A 49 -2.08 5.91 -13.31
C ARG A 49 -1.30 4.91 -12.45
N LEU A 50 -0.52 5.38 -11.48
CA LEU A 50 0.25 4.53 -10.57
C LEU A 50 -0.65 3.65 -9.70
N LEU A 51 -1.81 4.16 -9.27
CA LEU A 51 -2.82 3.35 -8.56
C LEU A 51 -3.37 2.25 -9.47
N SER A 52 -3.67 2.58 -10.73
CA SER A 52 -4.14 1.59 -11.71
C SER A 52 -3.09 0.50 -11.96
N GLU A 53 -1.82 0.87 -12.07
CA GLU A 53 -0.71 -0.06 -12.26
C GLU A 53 -0.56 -1.02 -11.07
N ASP A 54 -0.57 -0.50 -9.84
CA ASP A 54 -0.51 -1.32 -8.62
C ASP A 54 -1.68 -2.31 -8.53
N ALA A 55 -2.91 -1.82 -8.80
CA ALA A 55 -4.11 -2.66 -8.73
C ALA A 55 -4.07 -3.78 -9.78
N HIS A 56 -3.71 -3.49 -11.03
CA HIS A 56 -3.56 -4.50 -12.08
C HIS A 56 -2.47 -5.51 -11.74
N LEU A 57 -1.33 -5.05 -11.22
CA LEU A 57 -0.23 -5.92 -10.82
C LEU A 57 -0.67 -6.92 -9.75
N LEU A 58 -1.40 -6.47 -8.72
CA LEU A 58 -1.94 -7.35 -7.69
C LEU A 58 -3.01 -8.30 -8.24
N LEU A 59 -3.87 -7.84 -9.17
CA LEU A 59 -4.90 -8.68 -9.79
C LEU A 59 -4.33 -9.85 -10.58
N VAL A 60 -3.20 -9.66 -11.26
CA VAL A 60 -2.55 -10.73 -12.05
C VAL A 60 -1.51 -11.51 -11.25
N SER A 61 -1.21 -11.09 -10.03
CA SER A 61 -0.24 -11.76 -9.16
C SER A 61 -0.74 -13.11 -8.65
N PRO A 62 0.15 -13.99 -8.18
CA PRO A 62 -0.23 -15.25 -7.54
C PRO A 62 -0.71 -15.09 -6.08
N LEU A 63 -0.76 -13.85 -5.54
CA LEU A 63 -1.24 -13.61 -4.18
C LEU A 63 -2.70 -14.05 -4.02
N GLY A 64 -3.03 -14.65 -2.88
CA GLY A 64 -4.40 -14.96 -2.49
C GLY A 64 -5.20 -13.71 -2.09
N ASP A 65 -6.53 -13.82 -2.10
CA ASP A 65 -7.42 -12.70 -1.71
C ASP A 65 -7.18 -12.23 -0.27
N ASP A 66 -6.86 -13.14 0.64
CA ASP A 66 -6.55 -12.78 2.03
C ASP A 66 -5.21 -12.05 2.15
N GLU A 67 -4.22 -12.38 1.31
CA GLU A 67 -2.92 -11.68 1.26
C GLU A 67 -3.11 -10.26 0.69
N ILE A 68 -3.82 -10.11 -0.42
CA ILE A 68 -4.16 -8.79 -0.98
C ILE A 68 -4.93 -7.96 0.05
N HIS A 69 -5.88 -8.58 0.76
CA HIS A 69 -6.62 -7.92 1.81
C HIS A 69 -5.72 -7.50 2.97
N ALA A 70 -4.75 -8.32 3.36
CA ALA A 70 -3.80 -8.00 4.43
C ALA A 70 -2.91 -6.81 4.07
N LEU A 71 -2.39 -6.76 2.84
CA LEU A 71 -1.64 -5.61 2.33
C LEU A 71 -2.48 -4.34 2.36
N TRP A 72 -3.71 -4.41 1.82
CA TRP A 72 -4.64 -3.27 1.81
C TRP A 72 -4.95 -2.77 3.21
N ARG A 73 -5.28 -3.67 4.15
CA ARG A 73 -5.63 -3.32 5.52
C ARG A 73 -4.48 -2.64 6.26
N ALA A 74 -3.24 -3.07 6.03
CA ALA A 74 -2.06 -2.41 6.59
C ALA A 74 -1.89 -0.99 6.01
N CYS A 75 -2.10 -0.81 4.70
CA CYS A 75 -2.05 0.51 4.07
C CYS A 75 -3.17 1.45 4.58
N ALA A 76 -4.30 0.91 5.00
CA ALA A 76 -5.43 1.65 5.57
C ALA A 76 -5.37 1.75 7.12
N ASP A 77 -4.19 1.60 7.73
CA ASP A 77 -3.95 1.66 9.19
C ASP A 77 -4.94 0.84 10.01
N PHE A 78 -5.42 -0.28 9.46
CA PHE A 78 -6.47 -1.14 10.04
C PHE A 78 -7.80 -0.44 10.36
N TYR A 79 -8.03 0.77 9.89
CA TYR A 79 -9.31 1.44 10.11
C TYR A 79 -10.48 0.58 9.64
N PRO A 80 -11.54 0.46 10.44
CA PRO A 80 -12.69 -0.35 10.08
C PRO A 80 -13.37 0.21 8.83
N ILE A 81 -13.42 -0.57 7.78
CA ILE A 81 -14.28 -0.33 6.64
C ILE A 81 -15.59 -1.04 6.96
N LEU A 82 -16.48 -0.34 7.67
CA LEU A 82 -17.72 -0.92 8.14
C LEU A 82 -18.73 -1.06 6.99
N PRO A 83 -19.61 -2.06 7.07
CA PRO A 83 -20.70 -2.23 6.11
C PRO A 83 -21.57 -0.98 6.03
N VAL A 84 -22.02 -0.67 4.82
CA VAL A 84 -23.05 0.33 4.57
C VAL A 84 -24.30 -0.42 4.18
N ASP A 85 -25.43 -0.10 4.81
CA ASP A 85 -26.73 -0.72 4.53
C ASP A 85 -26.75 -2.26 4.62
N GLY A 86 -25.87 -2.83 5.48
CA GLY A 86 -25.77 -4.28 5.68
C GLY A 86 -24.92 -5.03 4.65
N GLU A 87 -24.41 -4.37 3.63
CA GLU A 87 -23.48 -4.97 2.67
C GLU A 87 -22.06 -5.00 3.24
N LYS A 88 -21.41 -6.16 3.13
CA LYS A 88 -20.00 -6.30 3.49
C LYS A 88 -19.15 -5.61 2.42
N PRO A 89 -18.13 -4.81 2.83
CA PRO A 89 -17.20 -4.22 1.87
C PRO A 89 -16.46 -5.30 1.08
N ALA A 90 -16.20 -5.02 -0.18
CA ALA A 90 -15.41 -5.89 -1.04
C ALA A 90 -14.01 -6.12 -0.44
N ARG A 91 -13.42 -7.27 -0.72
CA ARG A 91 -12.13 -7.70 -0.18
C ARG A 91 -11.24 -8.27 -1.29
N GLY A 92 -9.94 -8.24 -1.07
CA GLY A 92 -8.99 -8.85 -2.00
C GLY A 92 -9.14 -8.33 -3.43
N ARG A 93 -9.23 -9.23 -4.39
CA ARG A 93 -9.38 -8.88 -5.81
C ARG A 93 -10.68 -8.13 -6.12
N ALA A 94 -11.77 -8.45 -5.44
CA ALA A 94 -13.03 -7.74 -5.65
C ALA A 94 -12.89 -6.24 -5.32
N TRP A 95 -12.18 -5.90 -4.24
CA TRP A 95 -11.91 -4.51 -3.89
C TRP A 95 -11.01 -3.80 -4.92
N LEU A 96 -9.97 -4.49 -5.42
CA LEU A 96 -9.12 -3.92 -6.48
C LEU A 96 -9.92 -3.65 -7.76
N THR A 97 -10.86 -4.53 -8.08
CA THR A 97 -11.75 -4.34 -9.24
C THR A 97 -12.65 -3.12 -9.05
N GLU A 98 -13.24 -2.93 -7.86
CA GLU A 98 -14.01 -1.72 -7.54
C GLU A 98 -13.15 -0.45 -7.67
N ILE A 99 -11.92 -0.45 -7.15
CA ILE A 99 -10.99 0.68 -7.32
C ILE A 99 -10.81 1.01 -8.81
N LEU A 100 -10.52 0.00 -9.64
CA LEU A 100 -10.30 0.21 -11.07
C LEU A 100 -11.55 0.70 -11.80
N GLU A 101 -12.72 0.24 -11.41
CA GLU A 101 -14.00 0.73 -11.97
C GLU A 101 -14.22 2.20 -11.64
N GLU A 102 -13.95 2.61 -10.41
CA GLU A 102 -14.13 3.98 -9.97
C GLU A 102 -13.15 4.96 -10.63
N ILE A 103 -11.87 4.59 -10.80
CA ILE A 103 -10.86 5.47 -11.42
C ILE A 103 -10.87 5.43 -12.95
N ARG A 104 -11.58 4.49 -13.57
CA ARG A 104 -11.61 4.30 -15.04
C ARG A 104 -11.83 5.57 -15.86
N PRO A 105 -12.72 6.52 -15.47
CA PRO A 105 -12.93 7.75 -16.25
C PRO A 105 -11.68 8.62 -16.42
N TRP A 106 -10.69 8.47 -15.54
CA TRP A 106 -9.47 9.31 -15.51
C TRP A 106 -8.22 8.56 -15.96
N VAL A 107 -8.31 7.26 -16.23
CA VAL A 107 -7.20 6.47 -16.80
C VAL A 107 -7.23 6.68 -18.31
N THR A 108 -6.44 7.64 -18.83
CA THR A 108 -6.43 8.05 -20.24
C THR A 108 -5.57 7.19 -21.16
N GLU A 109 -4.67 6.38 -20.61
CA GLU A 109 -3.82 5.47 -21.36
C GLU A 109 -4.18 4.03 -21.01
N THR A 110 -4.35 3.20 -22.07
CA THR A 110 -4.31 1.75 -21.89
C THR A 110 -3.02 1.44 -21.15
N VAL A 111 -3.14 0.86 -19.95
CA VAL A 111 -1.99 0.38 -19.18
C VAL A 111 -1.23 -0.56 -20.11
N THR A 112 -0.27 0.01 -20.83
CA THR A 112 0.72 -0.80 -21.54
C THR A 112 1.38 -1.53 -20.39
N GLN A 113 1.10 -2.83 -20.27
CA GLN A 113 1.77 -3.66 -19.28
C GLN A 113 3.24 -3.35 -19.44
N HIS A 114 3.76 -2.52 -18.56
CA HIS A 114 5.17 -2.49 -18.33
C HIS A 114 5.48 -3.86 -17.73
N THR A 115 5.57 -4.84 -18.61
CA THR A 115 6.26 -6.11 -18.40
C THR A 115 7.78 -5.84 -18.29
N GLY A 116 8.15 -4.69 -17.80
CA GLY A 116 9.37 -4.51 -17.06
C GLY A 116 9.16 -5.26 -15.76
N GLY A 117 9.14 -6.59 -15.87
CA GLY A 117 9.52 -7.43 -14.75
C GLY A 117 10.90 -6.94 -14.35
N VAL A 118 10.95 -5.99 -13.43
CA VAL A 118 12.06 -5.88 -12.54
C VAL A 118 11.98 -7.21 -11.79
N THR A 119 12.64 -8.22 -12.36
CA THR A 119 13.02 -9.39 -11.61
C THR A 119 13.72 -8.79 -10.42
N SER A 120 13.01 -8.70 -9.31
CA SER A 120 13.51 -8.09 -8.09
C SER A 120 14.81 -8.82 -7.83
N ALA A 121 15.94 -8.12 -7.82
CA ALA A 121 17.19 -8.75 -7.51
C ALA A 121 16.95 -9.53 -6.22
N GLU A 122 17.24 -10.82 -6.17
CA GLU A 122 16.97 -11.67 -5.00
C GLU A 122 17.35 -11.02 -3.67
N PRO A 123 18.46 -10.23 -3.59
CA PRO A 123 18.80 -9.47 -2.39
C PRO A 123 17.72 -8.51 -1.90
N THR A 124 16.99 -7.86 -2.83
CA THR A 124 15.96 -6.87 -2.47
C THR A 124 14.74 -7.52 -1.84
N ALA A 125 14.22 -8.61 -2.42
CA ALA A 125 13.10 -9.36 -1.86
C ALA A 125 13.46 -9.96 -0.50
N SER A 126 14.68 -10.49 -0.35
CA SER A 126 15.20 -11.04 0.91
C SER A 126 15.31 -9.98 2.01
N THR A 127 15.75 -8.76 1.67
CA THR A 127 15.83 -7.64 2.64
C THR A 127 14.42 -7.23 3.09
N ILE A 128 13.46 -7.11 2.17
CA ILE A 128 12.06 -6.81 2.50
C ILE A 128 11.48 -7.93 3.39
N ALA A 129 11.75 -9.19 3.08
CA ALA A 129 11.30 -10.32 3.87
C ALA A 129 11.86 -10.30 5.30
N SER A 130 13.14 -9.95 5.46
CA SER A 130 13.78 -9.79 6.77
C SER A 130 13.15 -8.65 7.58
N LEU A 131 12.91 -7.51 6.95
CA LEU A 131 12.23 -6.38 7.60
C LEU A 131 10.78 -6.73 7.98
N ALA A 132 10.04 -7.43 7.11
CA ALA A 132 8.68 -7.88 7.41
C ALA A 132 8.63 -8.85 8.60
N ALA A 133 9.62 -9.74 8.72
CA ALA A 133 9.77 -10.62 9.88
C ALA A 133 10.07 -9.85 11.19
N GLY A 134 10.57 -8.62 11.07
CA GLY A 134 10.84 -7.73 12.21
C GLY A 134 9.62 -6.94 12.71
N LEU A 135 8.45 -7.06 12.06
CA LEU A 135 7.23 -6.39 12.51
C LEU A 135 6.84 -6.85 13.92
N ALA A 136 6.65 -5.91 14.83
CA ALA A 136 6.32 -6.15 16.22
C ALA A 136 5.24 -5.16 16.68
N PRO A 137 3.96 -5.57 16.78
CA PRO A 137 2.88 -4.68 17.21
C PRO A 137 3.13 -4.16 18.63
N ARG A 138 2.86 -2.90 18.88
CA ARG A 138 2.78 -2.39 20.25
C ARG A 138 1.51 -2.90 20.93
N ALA A 139 1.60 -3.17 22.23
CA ALA A 139 0.50 -3.74 23.02
C ALA A 139 -0.75 -2.84 23.09
N GLU A 140 -0.59 -1.54 22.91
CA GLU A 140 -1.65 -0.54 23.07
C GLU A 140 -2.13 -0.02 21.70
N MET A 141 -2.57 -0.91 20.83
CA MET A 141 -3.13 -0.48 19.55
C MET A 141 -4.61 -0.09 19.70
N PRO A 142 -5.01 1.07 19.17
CA PRO A 142 -6.39 1.56 19.29
C PRO A 142 -7.40 0.80 18.41
N LEU A 143 -6.92 -0.01 17.48
CA LEU A 143 -7.72 -0.74 16.49
C LEU A 143 -7.46 -2.24 16.59
N GLU A 144 -8.38 -3.06 16.08
CA GLU A 144 -8.19 -4.50 15.94
C GLU A 144 -7.37 -4.80 14.66
N PRO A 145 -6.05 -4.93 14.76
CA PRO A 145 -5.22 -5.22 13.60
C PRO A 145 -5.40 -6.67 13.15
N LEU A 146 -5.04 -6.93 11.89
CA LEU A 146 -4.83 -8.30 11.44
C LEU A 146 -3.63 -8.92 12.19
N PRO A 147 -3.57 -10.27 12.28
CA PRO A 147 -2.38 -10.93 12.83
C PRO A 147 -1.12 -10.49 12.09
N VAL A 148 -0.09 -10.06 12.83
CA VAL A 148 1.16 -9.55 12.24
C VAL A 148 1.81 -10.54 11.27
N GLN A 149 1.72 -11.84 11.59
CA GLN A 149 2.26 -12.91 10.74
C GLN A 149 1.56 -12.97 9.37
N ALA A 150 0.27 -12.69 9.32
CA ALA A 150 -0.49 -12.66 8.06
C ALA A 150 -0.04 -11.49 7.17
N VAL A 151 0.15 -10.31 7.75
CA VAL A 151 0.64 -9.13 7.02
C VAL A 151 2.10 -9.32 6.60
N ALA A 152 2.96 -9.83 7.48
CA ALA A 152 4.35 -10.12 7.16
C ALA A 152 4.48 -11.12 6.00
N ALA A 153 3.70 -12.21 6.03
CA ALA A 153 3.69 -13.21 4.96
C ALA A 153 3.19 -12.62 3.64
N ALA A 154 2.15 -11.79 3.66
CA ALA A 154 1.63 -11.12 2.47
C ALA A 154 2.68 -10.16 1.85
N VAL A 155 3.40 -9.40 2.67
CA VAL A 155 4.50 -8.52 2.22
C VAL A 155 5.63 -9.34 1.60
N GLN A 156 6.05 -10.43 2.26
CA GLN A 156 7.10 -11.32 1.76
C GLN A 156 6.71 -11.94 0.41
N HIS A 157 5.49 -12.46 0.30
CA HIS A 157 5.00 -13.05 -0.95
C HIS A 157 4.87 -11.99 -2.05
N CYS A 158 4.38 -10.80 -1.73
CA CYS A 158 4.31 -9.68 -2.68
C CYS A 158 5.70 -9.31 -3.19
N ALA A 159 6.71 -9.21 -2.33
CA ALA A 159 8.08 -8.90 -2.72
C ALA A 159 8.69 -9.95 -3.65
N ALA A 160 8.42 -11.23 -3.38
CA ALA A 160 8.99 -12.35 -4.13
C ALA A 160 8.28 -12.62 -5.46
N ALA A 161 6.95 -12.47 -5.51
CA ALA A 161 6.12 -13.00 -6.60
C ALA A 161 5.31 -11.96 -7.36
N ALA A 162 5.29 -10.70 -6.91
CA ALA A 162 4.56 -9.62 -7.58
C ALA A 162 5.46 -8.40 -7.83
N SER A 163 5.82 -7.65 -6.76
CA SER A 163 6.61 -6.43 -6.89
C SER A 163 7.29 -6.06 -5.57
N ALA A 164 8.62 -6.04 -5.56
CA ALA A 164 9.37 -5.57 -4.39
C ALA A 164 9.14 -4.07 -4.11
N PRO A 165 9.09 -3.16 -5.10
CA PRO A 165 8.74 -1.76 -4.84
C PRO A 165 7.36 -1.56 -4.19
N LEU A 166 6.34 -2.31 -4.63
CA LEU A 166 5.02 -2.27 -4.01
C LEU A 166 5.03 -2.87 -2.61
N ALA A 167 5.66 -4.04 -2.43
CA ALA A 167 5.80 -4.67 -1.13
C ALA A 167 6.52 -3.76 -0.11
N PHE A 168 7.55 -3.02 -0.56
CA PHE A 168 8.26 -2.04 0.27
C PHE A 168 7.32 -0.93 0.76
N ARG A 169 6.51 -0.34 -0.10
CA ARG A 169 5.54 0.69 0.29
C ARG A 169 4.50 0.14 1.28
N CYS A 170 3.95 -1.04 1.00
CA CYS A 170 3.03 -1.71 1.94
C CYS A 170 3.71 -2.02 3.28
N LEU A 171 5.01 -2.35 3.29
CA LEU A 171 5.77 -2.61 4.51
C LEU A 171 5.93 -1.33 5.36
N LEU A 172 6.20 -0.18 4.75
CA LEU A 172 6.25 1.10 5.48
C LEU A 172 4.93 1.37 6.20
N HIS A 173 3.80 1.19 5.50
CA HIS A 173 2.49 1.31 6.11
C HIS A 173 2.23 0.27 7.21
N ALA A 174 2.68 -0.96 7.02
CA ALA A 174 2.55 -1.98 8.06
C ALA A 174 3.32 -1.60 9.34
N TYR A 175 4.54 -1.04 9.22
CA TYR A 175 5.28 -0.53 10.37
C TYR A 175 4.52 0.60 11.06
N SER A 176 3.96 1.56 10.30
CA SER A 176 3.12 2.63 10.83
C SER A 176 1.89 2.09 11.54
N ALA A 177 1.11 1.23 10.86
CA ALA A 177 -0.16 0.69 11.33
C ALA A 177 -0.01 -0.15 12.62
N TYR A 178 1.10 -0.86 12.78
CA TYR A 178 1.41 -1.62 14.00
C TYR A 178 2.15 -0.80 15.06
N TYR A 179 2.50 0.46 14.78
CA TYR A 179 3.42 1.25 15.62
C TYR A 179 4.71 0.47 15.91
N SER A 180 5.17 -0.31 14.93
CA SER A 180 6.30 -1.21 15.07
C SER A 180 7.61 -0.42 15.21
N PRO A 181 8.40 -0.63 16.28
CA PRO A 181 9.64 0.13 16.46
C PRO A 181 10.65 -0.20 15.36
N VAL A 182 11.35 0.82 14.89
CA VAL A 182 12.38 0.72 13.85
C VAL A 182 13.76 0.90 14.46
N ARG A 183 14.48 -0.21 14.64
CA ARG A 183 15.86 -0.18 15.12
C ARG A 183 16.81 0.43 14.09
N SER A 184 17.94 0.98 14.54
CA SER A 184 18.93 1.64 13.66
C SER A 184 19.44 0.76 12.53
N SER A 185 19.54 -0.59 12.72
CA SER A 185 19.92 -1.51 11.64
C SER A 185 18.83 -1.65 10.57
N ALA A 186 17.56 -1.74 11.00
CA ALA A 186 16.42 -1.79 10.10
C ALA A 186 16.26 -0.47 9.33
N TRP A 187 16.47 0.67 10.01
CA TRP A 187 16.43 1.99 9.37
C TRP A 187 17.39 2.09 8.19
N ARG A 188 18.64 1.65 8.36
CA ARG A 188 19.62 1.61 7.24
C ARG A 188 19.12 0.79 6.07
N SER A 189 18.52 -0.38 6.32
CA SER A 189 17.96 -1.20 5.25
C SER A 189 16.79 -0.50 4.54
N PHE A 190 15.96 0.26 5.26
CA PHE A 190 14.92 1.08 4.66
C PHE A 190 15.51 2.19 3.76
N GLU A 191 16.56 2.88 4.20
CA GLU A 191 17.26 3.91 3.40
C GLU A 191 17.86 3.30 2.12
N GLU A 192 18.53 2.16 2.23
CA GLU A 192 19.11 1.44 1.09
C GLU A 192 18.05 1.01 0.06
N LEU A 193 16.92 0.44 0.52
CA LEU A 193 15.80 0.06 -0.34
C LEU A 193 15.17 1.30 -0.99
N ASN A 194 14.90 2.35 -0.22
CA ASN A 194 14.35 3.61 -0.71
C ASN A 194 15.21 4.18 -1.84
N HIS A 195 16.52 4.21 -1.63
CA HIS A 195 17.48 4.66 -2.64
C HIS A 195 17.49 3.75 -3.87
N SER A 196 17.48 2.43 -3.68
CA SER A 196 17.51 1.45 -4.78
C SER A 196 16.28 1.53 -5.70
N PHE A 197 15.12 1.91 -5.13
CA PHE A 197 13.89 2.13 -5.90
C PHE A 197 13.79 3.55 -6.49
N GLY A 198 14.75 4.43 -6.20
CA GLY A 198 14.74 5.81 -6.67
C GLY A 198 13.64 6.66 -6.04
N TYR A 199 13.19 6.31 -4.84
CA TYR A 199 12.18 7.09 -4.13
C TYR A 199 12.79 8.31 -3.44
N GLY A 200 11.97 9.35 -3.20
CA GLY A 200 12.39 10.56 -2.52
C GLY A 200 12.49 10.39 -1.00
N GLU A 201 13.08 11.39 -0.35
CA GLU A 201 13.31 11.38 1.10
C GLU A 201 12.02 11.27 1.93
N PHE A 202 10.93 11.84 1.44
CA PHE A 202 9.64 11.84 2.17
C PHE A 202 8.93 10.48 2.19
N MET A 203 9.39 9.50 1.41
CA MET A 203 8.80 8.16 1.46
C MET A 203 8.96 7.52 2.84
N LEU A 204 10.09 7.73 3.50
CA LEU A 204 10.37 7.18 4.83
C LEU A 204 9.73 7.98 5.98
N SER A 205 9.19 9.17 5.72
CA SER A 205 8.53 9.98 6.75
C SER A 205 7.36 9.25 7.42
N THR A 206 6.75 8.30 6.72
CA THR A 206 5.69 7.43 7.24
C THR A 206 6.09 6.66 8.50
N ILE A 207 7.39 6.33 8.64
CA ILE A 207 7.91 5.52 9.76
C ILE A 207 9.03 6.22 10.57
N GLU A 208 9.38 7.45 10.23
CA GLU A 208 10.49 8.16 10.89
C GLU A 208 10.28 8.32 12.40
N TYR A 209 9.04 8.58 12.82
CA TYR A 209 8.66 8.72 14.24
C TYR A 209 8.74 7.40 15.04
N LEU A 210 8.93 6.27 14.37
CA LEU A 210 9.07 4.94 14.99
C LEU A 210 10.53 4.56 15.27
N ARG A 211 11.50 5.41 14.89
CA ARG A 211 12.93 5.11 15.11
C ARG A 211 13.23 5.03 16.60
N GLU A 212 13.95 3.97 16.94
CA GLU A 212 14.58 3.83 18.28
C GLU A 212 16.05 4.26 18.20
N GLU A 213 16.48 4.98 19.22
CA GLU A 213 17.87 5.41 19.38
C GLU A 213 18.83 4.24 19.63
#